data_eacc8320895c528036fce623672b1624
#
_entry.id   eacc8320895c528036fce623672b1624
#
_cell.length_a   1.000
_cell.length_b   1.000
_cell.length_c   1.000
_cell.angle_alpha   90.00
_cell.angle_beta   90.00
_cell.angle_gamma   90.00
#
_symmetry.space_group_name_H-M   'P 1'
#
loop_
_entity.id
_entity.type
_entity.pdbx_description
1 polymer ?
#
loop_
_entity_poly.entity_id
_entity_poly.type
_entity_poly.pdbx_seq_one_letter_code
_entity_poly.pdbx_strand_id
1 'polypeptide(L)'
;YGLDGSGVAASKEIIMYYMDPRNFLNDTYIFMFENQSYDPSYQTESGVKTILADTFMSGSYTCPDTKKKYTYSQTFMDAAKKSGVSPYHLASRCRNEQGVNGAPQSLGTVKGYENYFNFFDIQAYATSTMTAAEMGCKYAKTTNPTYLLPWTNQYKSIVGGSIFLGTGYITCLLYTSPSPRDLSTS
;
A
#
# COMPACT_ATOMS: atom_id res chain seq x y z
N TYR A 1 -17.45 23.31 2.90
CA TYR A 1 -16.27 22.45 2.78
C TYR A 1 -15.09 23.37 2.56
N GLY A 2 -14.06 23.28 3.42
CA GLY A 2 -12.82 24.04 3.26
C GLY A 2 -12.11 23.59 1.99
N LEU A 3 -11.83 24.54 1.11
CA LEU A 3 -10.97 24.32 -0.06
C LEU A 3 -9.52 24.40 0.43
N ASP A 4 -8.66 23.47 -0.02
CA ASP A 4 -7.24 23.68 0.07
C ASP A 4 -6.91 24.91 -0.77
N GLY A 5 -6.40 25.97 -0.23
CA GLY A 5 -6.25 27.35 -0.72
C GLY A 5 -6.01 27.61 -2.21
N SER A 6 -6.12 26.63 -3.10
CA SER A 6 -5.96 26.70 -4.57
C SER A 6 -7.13 26.11 -5.36
N GLY A 7 -8.11 25.48 -4.70
CA GLY A 7 -9.19 24.75 -5.35
C GLY A 7 -10.39 25.62 -5.72
N VAL A 8 -11.00 25.35 -6.86
CA VAL A 8 -12.32 25.87 -7.24
C VAL A 8 -13.38 24.94 -6.66
N ALA A 9 -14.39 25.49 -5.97
CA ALA A 9 -15.50 24.70 -5.44
C ALA A 9 -16.23 23.98 -6.59
N ALA A 10 -16.40 22.66 -6.47
CA ALA A 10 -17.19 21.90 -7.42
C ALA A 10 -18.67 22.33 -7.34
N SER A 11 -19.36 22.40 -8.50
CA SER A 11 -20.79 22.66 -8.52
C SER A 11 -21.57 21.49 -7.88
N LYS A 12 -22.81 21.76 -7.48
CA LYS A 12 -23.70 20.73 -6.92
C LYS A 12 -23.87 19.55 -7.87
N GLU A 13 -23.99 19.82 -9.16
CA GLU A 13 -24.17 18.82 -10.22
C GLU A 13 -22.95 17.91 -10.34
N ILE A 14 -21.74 18.50 -10.27
CA ILE A 14 -20.49 17.72 -10.27
C ILE A 14 -20.41 16.83 -9.03
N ILE A 15 -20.73 17.37 -7.86
CA ILE A 15 -20.73 16.59 -6.61
C ILE A 15 -21.73 15.44 -6.72
N MET A 16 -22.96 15.70 -7.17
CA MET A 16 -23.98 14.66 -7.35
C MET A 16 -23.55 13.58 -8.35
N TYR A 17 -22.90 13.97 -9.43
CA TYR A 17 -22.36 13.01 -10.43
C TYR A 17 -21.34 12.06 -9.79
N TYR A 18 -20.38 12.60 -9.05
CA TYR A 18 -19.31 11.80 -8.41
C TYR A 18 -19.81 11.01 -7.18
N MET A 19 -20.91 11.39 -6.56
CA MET A 19 -21.53 10.65 -5.45
C MET A 19 -22.45 9.52 -5.92
N ASP A 20 -22.84 9.48 -7.19
CA ASP A 20 -23.67 8.39 -7.73
C ASP A 20 -22.80 7.25 -8.23
N PRO A 21 -22.76 6.09 -7.51
CA PRO A 21 -21.91 4.96 -7.88
C PRO A 21 -22.24 4.40 -9.26
N ARG A 22 -23.47 4.58 -9.77
CA ARG A 22 -23.90 4.09 -11.08
C ARG A 22 -23.10 4.70 -12.23
N ASN A 23 -22.56 5.89 -12.06
CA ASN A 23 -21.71 6.55 -13.06
C ASN A 23 -20.34 5.87 -13.21
N PHE A 24 -19.97 5.00 -12.28
CA PHE A 24 -18.67 4.34 -12.21
C PHE A 24 -18.75 2.80 -12.34
N LEU A 25 -19.94 2.25 -12.58
CA LEU A 25 -20.14 0.81 -12.78
C LEU A 25 -19.82 0.43 -14.24
N ASN A 26 -18.57 0.56 -14.64
CA ASN A 26 -18.05 0.19 -15.96
C ASN A 26 -16.67 -0.46 -15.82
N ASP A 27 -16.15 -1.03 -16.90
CA ASP A 27 -14.90 -1.81 -16.90
C ASP A 27 -13.67 -1.03 -16.44
N THR A 28 -13.70 0.30 -16.49
CA THR A 28 -12.59 1.15 -16.06
C THR A 28 -12.66 1.49 -14.56
N TYR A 29 -13.85 1.82 -14.09
CA TYR A 29 -14.02 2.41 -12.74
C TYR A 29 -14.58 1.44 -11.71
N ILE A 30 -15.06 0.26 -12.10
CA ILE A 30 -15.64 -0.73 -11.18
C ILE A 30 -14.71 -1.07 -10.01
N PHE A 31 -13.42 -1.02 -10.22
CA PHE A 31 -12.39 -1.28 -9.21
C PHE A 31 -12.36 -0.27 -8.06
N MET A 32 -12.99 0.91 -8.21
CA MET A 32 -13.17 1.87 -7.10
C MET A 32 -14.01 1.28 -5.94
N PHE A 33 -14.82 0.25 -6.24
CA PHE A 33 -15.70 -0.42 -5.28
C PHE A 33 -15.12 -1.77 -4.79
N GLU A 34 -13.88 -2.09 -5.17
CA GLU A 34 -13.25 -3.33 -4.73
C GLU A 34 -13.09 -3.35 -3.22
N ASN A 35 -13.45 -4.47 -2.60
CA ASN A 35 -13.19 -4.69 -1.20
C ASN A 35 -11.68 -4.80 -0.95
N GLN A 36 -11.15 -3.91 -0.12
CA GLN A 36 -9.72 -3.89 0.19
C GLN A 36 -9.29 -4.97 1.20
N SER A 37 -10.21 -5.79 1.68
CA SER A 37 -9.91 -6.93 2.55
C SER A 37 -9.32 -8.09 1.76
N TYR A 38 -8.47 -8.89 2.41
CA TYR A 38 -7.95 -10.13 1.84
C TYR A 38 -9.06 -11.18 1.71
N ASP A 39 -9.28 -11.66 0.50
CA ASP A 39 -10.17 -12.78 0.20
C ASP A 39 -9.43 -13.83 -0.66
N PRO A 40 -9.07 -14.99 -0.09
CA PRO A 40 -8.33 -16.02 -0.82
C PRO A 40 -9.15 -16.74 -1.89
N SER A 41 -10.47 -16.53 -1.96
CA SER A 41 -11.33 -17.21 -2.94
C SER A 41 -11.10 -16.70 -4.37
N TYR A 42 -10.66 -15.45 -4.54
CA TYR A 42 -10.41 -14.85 -5.86
C TYR A 42 -9.08 -14.08 -5.98
N GLN A 43 -8.46 -13.71 -4.86
CA GLN A 43 -7.20 -12.97 -4.86
C GLN A 43 -6.02 -13.95 -4.92
N THR A 44 -5.39 -14.05 -6.08
CA THR A 44 -4.39 -15.07 -6.39
C THR A 44 -2.99 -14.48 -6.58
N GLU A 45 -1.96 -15.31 -6.40
CA GLU A 45 -0.57 -14.93 -6.71
C GLU A 45 -0.40 -14.58 -8.20
N SER A 46 -1.15 -15.22 -9.10
CA SER A 46 -1.13 -14.91 -10.53
C SER A 46 -1.61 -13.49 -10.81
N GLY A 47 -2.69 -13.05 -10.15
CA GLY A 47 -3.17 -11.67 -10.25
C GLY A 47 -2.12 -10.67 -9.74
N VAL A 48 -1.45 -10.97 -8.63
CA VAL A 48 -0.32 -10.14 -8.13
C VAL A 48 0.80 -10.06 -9.16
N LYS A 49 1.19 -11.19 -9.79
CA LYS A 49 2.21 -11.20 -10.87
C LYS A 49 1.82 -10.30 -12.04
N THR A 50 0.54 -10.28 -12.43
CA THR A 50 0.04 -9.39 -13.47
C THR A 50 0.18 -7.93 -13.09
N ILE A 51 -0.16 -7.56 -11.86
CA ILE A 51 -0.03 -6.18 -11.36
C ILE A 51 1.45 -5.74 -11.35
N LEU A 52 2.36 -6.63 -10.98
CA LEU A 52 3.79 -6.35 -10.87
C LEU A 52 4.56 -6.53 -12.20
N ALA A 53 3.91 -6.96 -13.27
CA ALA A 53 4.55 -7.13 -14.58
C ALA A 53 5.21 -5.83 -15.04
N ASP A 54 6.34 -5.96 -15.72
CA ASP A 54 7.14 -4.86 -16.26
C ASP A 54 7.63 -3.85 -15.21
N THR A 55 7.72 -4.27 -13.94
CA THR A 55 8.30 -3.49 -12.86
C THR A 55 9.52 -4.18 -12.27
N PHE A 56 10.30 -3.45 -11.45
CA PHE A 56 11.41 -4.03 -10.68
C PHE A 56 10.96 -5.13 -9.71
N MET A 57 9.64 -5.21 -9.43
CA MET A 57 9.02 -6.23 -8.57
C MET A 57 8.47 -7.43 -9.37
N SER A 58 8.73 -7.56 -10.67
CA SER A 58 8.20 -8.68 -11.49
C SER A 58 8.84 -10.03 -11.20
N GLY A 59 9.97 -10.07 -10.49
CA GLY A 59 10.77 -11.27 -10.25
C GLY A 59 10.98 -11.61 -8.79
N SER A 60 12.21 -11.99 -8.49
CA SER A 60 12.68 -12.35 -7.14
C SER A 60 13.73 -11.39 -6.63
N TYR A 61 13.89 -11.36 -5.32
CA TYR A 61 14.94 -10.63 -4.62
C TYR A 61 15.63 -11.51 -3.58
N THR A 62 16.81 -11.09 -3.14
CA THR A 62 17.55 -11.71 -2.04
C THR A 62 17.66 -10.72 -0.90
N CYS A 63 17.20 -11.11 0.29
CA CYS A 63 17.30 -10.27 1.48
C CYS A 63 18.76 -9.99 1.82
N PRO A 64 19.18 -8.73 1.96
CA PRO A 64 20.59 -8.40 2.20
C PRO A 64 21.10 -8.90 3.57
N ASP A 65 20.23 -8.97 4.57
CA ASP A 65 20.57 -9.42 5.93
C ASP A 65 20.54 -10.94 6.10
N THR A 66 19.48 -11.63 5.64
CA THR A 66 19.29 -13.06 5.87
C THR A 66 19.77 -13.95 4.73
N LYS A 67 20.11 -13.37 3.56
CA LYS A 67 20.46 -14.08 2.31
C LYS A 67 19.34 -15.00 1.77
N LYS A 68 18.15 -14.94 2.33
CA LYS A 68 16.98 -15.68 1.83
C LYS A 68 16.45 -15.05 0.55
N LYS A 69 16.05 -15.93 -0.38
CA LYS A 69 15.45 -15.53 -1.67
C LYS A 69 13.93 -15.69 -1.61
N TYR A 70 13.21 -14.67 -2.10
CA TYR A 70 11.75 -14.63 -2.23
C TYR A 70 11.35 -14.11 -3.60
N THR A 71 10.11 -14.37 -4.03
CA THR A 71 9.47 -13.63 -5.11
C THR A 71 8.65 -12.47 -4.50
N TYR A 72 8.55 -11.37 -5.24
CA TYR A 72 7.70 -10.26 -4.79
C TYR A 72 6.23 -10.69 -4.71
N SER A 73 5.74 -11.46 -5.71
CA SER A 73 4.36 -11.95 -5.72
C SER A 73 4.01 -12.76 -4.46
N GLN A 74 4.87 -13.70 -4.06
CA GLN A 74 4.67 -14.46 -2.84
C GLN A 74 4.74 -13.57 -1.59
N THR A 75 5.62 -12.58 -1.58
CA THR A 75 5.74 -11.63 -0.46
C THR A 75 4.46 -10.82 -0.27
N PHE A 76 3.80 -10.37 -1.35
CA PHE A 76 2.51 -9.68 -1.26
C PHE A 76 1.37 -10.61 -0.81
N MET A 77 1.40 -11.89 -1.20
CA MET A 77 0.44 -12.89 -0.67
C MET A 77 0.64 -13.11 0.83
N ASP A 78 1.89 -13.20 1.30
CA ASP A 78 2.20 -13.32 2.72
C ASP A 78 1.81 -12.06 3.50
N ALA A 79 2.04 -10.89 2.91
CA ALA A 79 1.61 -9.60 3.45
C ALA A 79 0.09 -9.54 3.62
N ALA A 80 -0.66 -9.96 2.60
CA ALA A 80 -2.12 -10.01 2.65
C ALA A 80 -2.65 -10.92 3.76
N LYS A 81 -2.11 -12.13 3.88
CA LYS A 81 -2.47 -13.08 4.94
C LYS A 81 -2.23 -12.52 6.34
N LYS A 82 -1.16 -11.74 6.53
CA LYS A 82 -0.80 -11.18 7.84
C LYS A 82 -1.48 -9.87 8.18
N SER A 83 -1.78 -9.05 7.19
CA SER A 83 -2.40 -7.73 7.36
C SER A 83 -3.93 -7.74 7.23
N GLY A 84 -4.51 -8.77 6.60
CA GLY A 84 -5.93 -8.79 6.22
C GLY A 84 -6.27 -7.87 5.04
N VAL A 85 -5.26 -7.31 4.35
CA VAL A 85 -5.45 -6.38 3.23
C VAL A 85 -5.31 -7.11 1.90
N SER A 86 -6.13 -6.77 0.90
CA SER A 86 -6.05 -7.30 -0.46
C SER A 86 -4.62 -7.22 -1.02
N PRO A 87 -4.04 -8.34 -1.50
CA PRO A 87 -2.72 -8.33 -2.10
C PRO A 87 -2.68 -7.50 -3.39
N TYR A 88 -3.82 -7.36 -4.07
CA TYR A 88 -3.95 -6.52 -5.26
C TYR A 88 -3.84 -5.03 -4.89
N HIS A 89 -4.52 -4.62 -3.82
CA HIS A 89 -4.39 -3.26 -3.29
C HIS A 89 -2.94 -2.96 -2.88
N LEU A 90 -2.32 -3.86 -2.11
CA LEU A 90 -0.93 -3.70 -1.64
C LEU A 90 0.07 -3.60 -2.81
N ALA A 91 -0.03 -4.49 -3.79
CA ALA A 91 0.85 -4.50 -4.95
C ALA A 91 0.67 -3.27 -5.84
N SER A 92 -0.58 -2.89 -6.12
CA SER A 92 -0.91 -1.70 -6.92
C SER A 92 -0.42 -0.41 -6.24
N ARG A 93 -0.59 -0.31 -4.93
CA ARG A 93 -0.09 0.82 -4.15
C ARG A 93 1.43 0.92 -4.21
N CYS A 94 2.16 -0.17 -3.97
CA CYS A 94 3.62 -0.18 -4.12
C CYS A 94 4.06 0.21 -5.52
N ARG A 95 3.42 -0.33 -6.56
CA ARG A 95 3.73 0.03 -7.96
C ARG A 95 3.55 1.52 -8.22
N ASN A 96 2.47 2.10 -7.68
CA ASN A 96 2.19 3.52 -7.85
C ASN A 96 3.20 4.41 -7.09
N GLU A 97 3.51 4.08 -5.85
CA GLU A 97 4.41 4.86 -5.01
C GLU A 97 5.89 4.73 -5.43
N GLN A 98 6.34 3.52 -5.80
CA GLN A 98 7.75 3.26 -6.11
C GLN A 98 8.08 3.35 -7.61
N GLY A 99 7.05 3.43 -8.47
CA GLY A 99 7.21 3.45 -9.92
C GLY A 99 7.71 2.12 -10.50
N VAL A 100 7.84 2.07 -11.82
CA VAL A 100 8.22 0.84 -12.53
C VAL A 100 9.69 0.44 -12.32
N ASN A 101 10.56 1.40 -12.10
CA ASN A 101 12.02 1.19 -11.94
C ASN A 101 12.45 1.08 -10.45
N GLY A 102 11.55 1.37 -9.51
CA GLY A 102 11.86 1.46 -8.10
C GLY A 102 12.47 2.81 -7.70
N ALA A 103 12.07 3.30 -6.53
CA ALA A 103 12.64 4.50 -5.93
C ALA A 103 13.77 4.12 -4.93
N PRO A 104 14.67 5.04 -4.56
CA PRO A 104 15.82 4.75 -3.69
C PRO A 104 15.45 4.04 -2.39
N GLN A 105 14.30 4.37 -1.77
CA GLN A 105 13.82 3.75 -0.54
C GLN A 105 13.29 2.32 -0.74
N SER A 106 12.86 1.94 -1.93
CA SER A 106 12.49 0.54 -2.24
C SER A 106 13.69 -0.28 -2.74
N LEU A 107 14.73 0.40 -3.24
CA LEU A 107 15.97 -0.24 -3.68
C LEU A 107 17.01 -0.35 -2.56
N GLY A 108 16.78 0.29 -1.39
CA GLY A 108 17.72 0.29 -0.27
C GLY A 108 18.98 1.10 -0.53
N THR A 109 18.89 2.15 -1.37
CA THR A 109 20.04 2.96 -1.82
C THR A 109 20.00 4.39 -1.32
N VAL A 110 19.11 4.73 -0.39
CA VAL A 110 19.06 6.05 0.22
C VAL A 110 20.35 6.31 0.99
N LYS A 111 21.05 7.39 0.64
CA LYS A 111 22.35 7.76 1.23
C LYS A 111 22.25 7.94 2.75
N GLY A 112 23.09 7.24 3.51
CA GLY A 112 23.07 7.23 4.99
C GLY A 112 22.04 6.31 5.61
N TYR A 113 21.23 5.65 4.78
CA TYR A 113 20.21 4.66 5.17
C TYR A 113 20.25 3.43 4.26
N GLU A 114 21.42 3.07 3.75
CA GLU A 114 21.61 1.92 2.88
C GLU A 114 21.13 0.63 3.55
N ASN A 115 20.45 -0.22 2.78
CA ASN A 115 19.82 -1.47 3.26
C ASN A 115 18.66 -1.27 4.27
N TYR A 116 18.09 -0.06 4.36
CA TYR A 116 16.76 0.16 4.93
C TYR A 116 15.76 0.38 3.80
N PHE A 117 14.58 -0.24 3.93
CA PHE A 117 13.58 -0.29 2.87
C PHE A 117 12.26 0.31 3.34
N ASN A 118 11.55 1.03 2.46
CA ASN A 118 10.22 1.56 2.74
C ASN A 118 9.36 1.51 1.47
N PHE A 119 8.63 0.42 1.28
CA PHE A 119 7.86 0.16 0.07
C PHE A 119 6.53 0.92 -0.01
N PHE A 120 6.03 1.44 1.10
CA PHE A 120 4.75 2.15 1.18
C PHE A 120 4.88 3.62 1.57
N ASP A 121 6.07 4.18 1.52
CA ASP A 121 6.37 5.56 1.88
C ASP A 121 5.81 5.99 3.26
N ILE A 122 5.77 5.03 4.20
CA ILE A 122 5.29 5.25 5.57
C ILE A 122 6.22 6.25 6.26
N GLN A 123 5.64 7.34 6.83
CA GLN A 123 6.37 8.44 7.45
C GLN A 123 7.39 9.13 6.51
N ALA A 124 7.18 9.03 5.19
CA ALA A 124 8.01 9.66 4.17
C ALA A 124 7.48 11.06 3.84
N TYR A 125 7.92 12.06 4.57
CA TYR A 125 7.62 13.48 4.32
C TYR A 125 8.90 14.30 4.38
N ALA A 126 8.99 15.32 3.52
CA ALA A 126 10.14 16.21 3.50
C ALA A 126 10.11 17.17 4.71
N THR A 127 11.29 17.45 5.25
CA THR A 127 11.51 18.47 6.28
C THR A 127 12.49 19.53 5.74
N SER A 128 12.80 20.56 6.53
CA SER A 128 13.83 21.54 6.16
C SER A 128 15.24 20.96 6.02
N THR A 129 15.49 19.76 6.56
CA THR A 129 16.84 19.15 6.61
C THR A 129 16.92 17.76 6.01
N MET A 130 15.79 17.11 5.70
CA MET A 130 15.73 15.74 5.17
C MET A 130 14.70 15.64 4.05
N THR A 131 15.03 14.86 3.03
CA THR A 131 14.10 14.48 1.99
C THR A 131 13.04 13.48 2.52
N ALA A 132 11.94 13.31 1.79
CA ALA A 132 10.90 12.31 2.12
C ALA A 132 11.49 10.89 2.19
N ALA A 133 12.36 10.52 1.25
CA ALA A 133 13.02 9.21 1.23
C ALA A 133 13.91 8.98 2.47
N GLU A 134 14.69 9.99 2.89
CA GLU A 134 15.49 9.91 4.11
C GLU A 134 14.63 9.77 5.36
N MET A 135 13.54 10.54 5.47
CA MET A 135 12.61 10.44 6.61
C MET A 135 11.92 9.08 6.66
N GLY A 136 11.46 8.57 5.53
CA GLY A 136 10.88 7.23 5.44
C GLY A 136 11.88 6.13 5.81
N CYS A 137 13.14 6.23 5.40
CA CYS A 137 14.18 5.27 5.78
C CYS A 137 14.66 5.45 7.24
N LYS A 138 14.62 6.67 7.78
CA LYS A 138 14.83 6.92 9.21
C LYS A 138 13.76 6.21 10.05
N TYR A 139 12.49 6.27 9.63
CA TYR A 139 11.43 5.49 10.25
C TYR A 139 11.68 3.97 10.11
N ALA A 140 12.05 3.50 8.91
CA ALA A 140 12.37 2.09 8.66
C ALA A 140 13.49 1.53 9.56
N LYS A 141 14.36 2.39 10.05
CA LYS A 141 15.45 2.05 10.99
C LYS A 141 15.01 1.94 12.45
N THR A 142 13.84 2.44 12.82
CA THR A 142 13.32 2.34 14.19
C THR A 142 12.99 0.90 14.57
N THR A 143 12.64 0.65 15.83
CA THR A 143 12.30 -0.68 16.32
C THR A 143 10.82 -0.74 16.70
N ASN A 144 10.08 -1.65 16.06
CA ASN A 144 8.71 -2.01 16.44
C ASN A 144 8.42 -3.42 15.94
N PRO A 145 8.42 -4.44 16.82
CA PRO A 145 8.20 -5.84 16.42
C PRO A 145 6.84 -6.10 15.76
N THR A 146 5.81 -5.36 16.13
CA THR A 146 4.46 -5.49 15.54
C THR A 146 4.48 -5.24 14.03
N TYR A 147 5.29 -4.27 13.60
CA TYR A 147 5.44 -3.90 12.19
C TYR A 147 6.73 -4.44 11.56
N LEU A 148 7.39 -5.41 12.19
CA LEU A 148 8.65 -6.01 11.74
C LEU A 148 9.81 -5.01 11.57
N LEU A 149 9.74 -3.83 12.22
CA LEU A 149 10.84 -2.87 12.25
C LEU A 149 12.01 -3.41 13.12
N PRO A 150 13.26 -3.15 12.67
CA PRO A 150 13.70 -2.38 11.50
C PRO A 150 13.53 -3.13 10.17
N TRP A 151 13.19 -2.37 9.11
CA TRP A 151 13.01 -2.92 7.77
C TRP A 151 14.34 -3.04 7.03
N THR A 152 15.13 -4.01 7.40
CA THR A 152 16.48 -4.29 6.87
C THR A 152 16.47 -5.15 5.59
N ASN A 153 15.30 -5.47 5.09
CA ASN A 153 15.10 -6.18 3.82
C ASN A 153 13.70 -5.92 3.25
N GLN A 154 13.52 -6.27 1.99
CA GLN A 154 12.27 -6.07 1.25
C GLN A 154 11.09 -6.81 1.89
N TYR A 155 11.29 -8.05 2.35
CA TYR A 155 10.23 -8.85 3.00
C TYR A 155 9.67 -8.15 4.23
N LYS A 156 10.57 -7.72 5.14
CA LYS A 156 10.15 -7.01 6.36
C LYS A 156 9.40 -5.71 6.04
N SER A 157 9.88 -4.95 5.05
CA SER A 157 9.25 -3.70 4.66
C SER A 157 7.88 -3.90 4.04
N ILE A 158 7.73 -4.85 3.10
CA ILE A 158 6.43 -5.13 2.46
C ILE A 158 5.44 -5.70 3.48
N VAL A 159 5.83 -6.74 4.23
CA VAL A 159 4.93 -7.37 5.20
C VAL A 159 4.63 -6.47 6.38
N GLY A 160 5.64 -5.87 6.98
CA GLY A 160 5.49 -4.97 8.13
C GLY A 160 4.74 -3.70 7.80
N GLY A 161 5.03 -3.10 6.64
CA GLY A 161 4.30 -1.95 6.12
C GLY A 161 2.83 -2.27 5.82
N SER A 162 2.54 -3.46 5.31
CA SER A 162 1.15 -3.91 5.09
C SER A 162 0.38 -4.08 6.41
N ILE A 163 1.01 -4.61 7.45
CA ILE A 163 0.39 -4.68 8.79
C ILE A 163 0.10 -3.27 9.33
N PHE A 164 1.04 -2.33 9.17
CA PHE A 164 0.85 -0.93 9.55
C PHE A 164 -0.37 -0.32 8.83
N LEU A 165 -0.49 -0.51 7.51
CA LEU A 165 -1.61 -0.02 6.71
C LEU A 165 -2.93 -0.70 7.11
N GLY A 166 -2.92 -2.02 7.33
CA GLY A 166 -4.10 -2.77 7.74
C GLY A 166 -4.68 -2.27 9.06
N THR A 167 -3.83 -2.09 10.07
CA THR A 167 -4.27 -1.65 11.40
C THR A 167 -4.66 -0.18 11.46
N GLY A 168 -3.94 0.69 10.75
CA GLY A 168 -4.13 2.14 10.85
C GLY A 168 -5.19 2.72 9.91
N TYR A 169 -5.42 2.11 8.76
CA TYR A 169 -6.25 2.70 7.71
C TYR A 169 -7.42 1.83 7.28
N ILE A 170 -7.20 0.54 7.04
CA ILE A 170 -8.21 -0.33 6.41
C ILE A 170 -9.18 -0.90 7.46
N THR A 171 -8.68 -1.36 8.59
CA THR A 171 -9.53 -1.82 9.70
C THR A 171 -10.40 -0.67 10.23
N CYS A 172 -9.87 0.55 10.29
CA CYS A 172 -10.62 1.73 10.73
C CYS A 172 -11.76 2.07 9.75
N LEU A 173 -11.53 1.98 8.44
CA LEU A 173 -12.57 2.20 7.41
C LEU A 173 -13.67 1.13 7.44
N LEU A 174 -13.31 -0.13 7.71
CA LEU A 174 -14.28 -1.23 7.82
C LEU A 174 -15.17 -1.12 9.07
N TYR A 175 -14.66 -0.54 10.17
CA TYR A 175 -15.45 -0.31 11.39
C TYR A 175 -16.38 0.91 11.30
N THR A 176 -16.12 1.85 10.39
CA THR A 176 -16.95 3.06 10.23
C THR A 176 -18.01 2.94 9.15
N SER A 177 -17.97 1.90 8.32
CA SER A 177 -19.04 1.61 7.35
C SER A 177 -20.00 0.61 7.96
N PRO A 178 -21.31 0.95 8.12
CA PRO A 178 -22.30 -0.01 8.57
C PRO A 178 -22.32 -1.21 7.60
N SER A 179 -22.14 -2.41 8.15
CA SER A 179 -22.27 -3.64 7.37
C SER A 179 -23.68 -3.74 6.80
N PRO A 180 -23.89 -4.28 5.58
CA PRO A 180 -25.24 -4.57 5.09
C PRO A 180 -26.08 -5.42 6.06
N ARG A 181 -25.45 -6.16 6.98
CA ARG A 181 -26.13 -6.89 8.05
C ARG A 181 -26.66 -5.98 9.16
N ASP A 182 -26.05 -4.82 9.38
CA ASP A 182 -26.49 -3.87 10.42
C ASP A 182 -27.72 -3.06 9.98
N LEU A 183 -28.01 -3.05 8.67
CA LEU A 183 -29.19 -2.41 8.09
C LEU A 183 -30.44 -3.31 8.05
N SER A 184 -30.33 -4.59 8.43
CA SER A 184 -31.42 -5.56 8.39
C SER A 184 -32.20 -5.73 9.71
N THR A 185 -31.93 -4.93 10.73
CA THR A 185 -32.54 -5.02 12.07
C THR A 185 -33.36 -3.79 12.47
N SER A 186 -33.92 -3.07 11.50
CA SER A 186 -34.90 -2.00 11.76
C SER A 186 -36.21 -2.26 11.03
#